data_00ece072ca5816d044bbb78438d29eba
#
_entry.id   00ece072ca5816d044bbb78438d29eba
#
_cell.length_a   1.000
_cell.length_b   1.000
_cell.length_c   1.000
_cell.angle_alpha   90.00
_cell.angle_beta   90.00
_cell.angle_gamma   90.00
#
_symmetry.space_group_name_H-M   'P 1'
#
loop_
_entity.id
_entity.type
_entity.pdbx_description
1 polymer ?
#
loop_
_entity_poly.entity_id
_entity_poly.type
_entity_poly.pdbx_seq_one_letter_code
_entity_poly.pdbx_strand_id
1 'polypeptide(L)'
;LPGIFYKKFQKFQNCIPYIVNNENKNIKWKNRLSEFKKPIIALNWQGDKNFLFDDIRSIKLSYFKDILSIDKYTFISVQKNFGTEQIKQNNFEDKLIDLSNEIDLGENSFEDTISILKNIDLLITSDTAIAHLAGTLKINTYLLLSYNPEWRWYIELKNRCFYPNLKIIQQEDVYNWRSTFDRLKKELI
;
A
#
# COMPACT_ATOMS: atom_id res chain seq x y z
N LEU A 1 0.70 12.64 24.35
CA LEU A 1 -0.49 13.21 23.71
C LEU A 1 -1.44 12.15 23.13
N PRO A 2 -1.00 11.08 22.39
CA PRO A 2 -1.92 10.07 21.86
C PRO A 2 -2.82 9.43 22.92
N GLY A 3 -2.30 9.12 24.10
CA GLY A 3 -3.07 8.52 25.19
C GLY A 3 -4.21 9.39 25.74
N ILE A 4 -4.06 10.72 25.65
CA ILE A 4 -5.10 11.68 26.11
C ILE A 4 -6.31 11.66 25.15
N PHE A 5 -6.04 11.49 23.87
CA PHE A 5 -7.08 11.48 22.84
C PHE A 5 -7.65 10.10 22.54
N TYR A 6 -7.04 9.05 23.07
CA TYR A 6 -7.40 7.66 22.77
C TYR A 6 -8.90 7.36 22.94
N LYS A 7 -9.52 7.80 24.04
CA LYS A 7 -10.97 7.62 24.26
C LYS A 7 -11.85 8.34 23.24
N LYS A 8 -11.33 9.35 22.54
CA LYS A 8 -12.04 10.11 21.50
C LYS A 8 -11.84 9.52 20.12
N PHE A 9 -10.80 8.71 19.88
CA PHE A 9 -10.48 8.16 18.55
C PHE A 9 -11.55 7.24 17.97
N GLN A 10 -12.29 6.52 18.80
CA GLN A 10 -13.41 5.69 18.31
C GLN A 10 -14.47 6.49 17.54
N LYS A 11 -14.58 7.80 17.79
CA LYS A 11 -15.51 8.69 17.06
C LYS A 11 -14.99 9.08 15.67
N PHE A 12 -13.67 9.06 15.43
CA PHE A 12 -13.08 9.45 14.16
C PHE A 12 -13.21 8.38 13.08
N GLN A 13 -13.31 7.11 13.43
CA GLN A 13 -13.49 6.02 12.47
C GLN A 13 -14.76 6.17 11.63
N ASN A 14 -15.76 6.88 12.13
CA ASN A 14 -17.03 7.12 11.43
C ASN A 14 -16.94 8.25 10.39
N CYS A 15 -15.83 8.99 10.34
CA CYS A 15 -15.64 10.10 9.40
C CYS A 15 -14.95 9.68 8.08
N ILE A 16 -14.68 8.40 7.89
CA ILE A 16 -14.04 7.87 6.68
C ILE A 16 -15.12 7.42 5.68
N PRO A 17 -14.99 7.70 4.38
CA PRO A 17 -13.92 8.44 3.71
C PRO A 17 -14.08 9.97 3.84
N TYR A 18 -12.97 10.70 3.94
CA TYR A 18 -12.96 12.16 3.98
C TYR A 18 -12.16 12.80 2.83
N ILE A 19 -11.59 11.99 1.94
CA ILE A 19 -10.92 12.45 0.72
C ILE A 19 -11.90 12.37 -0.44
N VAL A 20 -12.05 13.50 -1.14
CA VAL A 20 -12.86 13.59 -2.35
C VAL A 20 -11.98 13.23 -3.55
N ASN A 21 -12.49 12.40 -4.44
CA ASN A 21 -11.83 12.03 -5.68
C ASN A 21 -12.12 13.03 -6.81
N ASN A 22 -11.16 13.23 -7.69
CA ASN A 22 -11.36 13.90 -8.97
C ASN A 22 -12.08 12.94 -9.94
N GLU A 23 -13.31 13.29 -10.32
CA GLU A 23 -14.15 12.38 -11.13
C GLU A 23 -13.57 12.12 -12.52
N ASN A 24 -12.98 13.12 -13.17
CA ASN A 24 -12.34 12.93 -14.48
C ASN A 24 -11.17 11.95 -14.40
N LYS A 25 -10.34 12.05 -13.36
CA LYS A 25 -9.26 11.12 -13.09
C LYS A 25 -9.80 9.71 -12.78
N ASN A 26 -10.88 9.63 -12.03
CA ASN A 26 -11.53 8.36 -11.71
C ASN A 26 -12.02 7.64 -12.97
N ILE A 27 -12.69 8.34 -13.87
CA ILE A 27 -13.14 7.77 -15.15
C ILE A 27 -11.95 7.31 -15.99
N LYS A 28 -10.91 8.14 -16.11
CA LYS A 28 -9.66 7.78 -16.82
C LYS A 28 -9.11 6.45 -16.30
N TRP A 29 -8.88 6.36 -14.99
CA TRP A 29 -8.25 5.20 -14.39
C TRP A 29 -9.16 3.96 -14.35
N LYS A 30 -10.48 4.14 -14.19
CA LYS A 30 -11.45 3.06 -14.34
C LYS A 30 -11.36 2.41 -15.73
N ASN A 31 -11.29 3.22 -16.79
CA ASN A 31 -11.15 2.73 -18.16
C ASN A 31 -9.79 2.03 -18.34
N ARG A 32 -8.69 2.64 -17.92
CA ARG A 32 -7.34 2.08 -18.03
C ARG A 32 -7.21 0.74 -17.31
N LEU A 33 -7.74 0.63 -16.09
CA LEU A 33 -7.68 -0.60 -15.30
C LEU A 33 -8.66 -1.68 -15.76
N SER A 34 -9.69 -1.32 -16.52
CA SER A 34 -10.62 -2.31 -17.11
C SER A 34 -9.99 -3.21 -18.16
N GLU A 35 -8.82 -2.82 -18.69
CA GLU A 35 -8.04 -3.62 -19.63
C GLU A 35 -7.33 -4.82 -18.94
N PHE A 36 -7.23 -4.80 -17.62
CA PHE A 36 -6.54 -5.83 -16.85
C PHE A 36 -7.48 -6.88 -16.30
N LYS A 37 -6.99 -8.12 -16.25
CA LYS A 37 -7.72 -9.24 -15.62
C LYS A 37 -7.86 -8.98 -14.12
N LYS A 38 -9.06 -9.11 -13.61
CA LYS A 38 -9.32 -9.03 -12.16
C LYS A 38 -9.10 -10.38 -11.46
N PRO A 39 -8.78 -10.43 -10.16
CA PRO A 39 -8.61 -9.25 -9.28
C PRO A 39 -7.29 -8.52 -9.51
N ILE A 40 -7.30 -7.18 -9.31
CA ILE A 40 -6.13 -6.31 -9.45
C ILE A 40 -5.57 -6.00 -8.06
N ILE A 41 -4.28 -6.28 -7.85
CA ILE A 41 -3.55 -5.93 -6.63
C ILE A 41 -2.52 -4.83 -6.95
N ALA A 42 -2.64 -3.70 -6.26
CA ALA A 42 -1.62 -2.65 -6.33
C ALA A 42 -0.53 -2.88 -5.28
N LEU A 43 0.72 -2.56 -5.67
CA LEU A 43 1.90 -2.67 -4.81
C LEU A 43 2.56 -1.32 -4.62
N ASN A 44 2.97 -1.04 -3.37
CA ASN A 44 3.88 0.04 -3.00
C ASN A 44 4.81 -0.47 -1.89
N TRP A 45 6.13 -0.40 -2.11
CA TRP A 45 7.10 -1.07 -1.24
C TRP A 45 8.14 -0.15 -0.62
N GLN A 46 8.27 1.08 -1.12
CA GLN A 46 9.30 2.00 -0.66
C GLN A 46 8.75 3.41 -0.45
N GLY A 47 9.23 4.06 0.60
CA GLY A 47 8.98 5.46 0.89
C GLY A 47 10.06 6.38 0.29
N ASP A 48 10.20 7.58 0.87
CA ASP A 48 11.27 8.50 0.53
C ASP A 48 12.57 8.03 1.18
N LYS A 49 13.57 7.69 0.36
CA LYS A 49 14.90 7.24 0.82
C LYS A 49 15.66 8.27 1.64
N ASN A 50 15.28 9.56 1.57
CA ASN A 50 15.87 10.62 2.38
C ASN A 50 15.29 10.66 3.80
N PHE A 51 14.26 9.90 4.09
CA PHE A 51 13.73 9.76 5.45
C PHE A 51 14.70 8.92 6.31
N LEU A 52 15.03 9.41 7.50
CA LEU A 52 16.07 8.84 8.37
C LEU A 52 15.92 7.33 8.66
N PHE A 53 14.68 6.82 8.69
CA PHE A 53 14.36 5.43 8.99
C PHE A 53 13.74 4.68 7.80
N ASP A 54 14.03 5.12 6.57
CA ASP A 54 13.44 4.49 5.39
C ASP A 54 13.93 3.06 5.18
N ASP A 55 15.17 2.76 5.52
CA ASP A 55 15.78 1.42 5.46
C ASP A 55 15.06 0.40 6.36
N ILE A 56 14.42 0.85 7.43
CA ILE A 56 13.66 0.00 8.37
C ILE A 56 12.26 -0.32 7.82
N ARG A 57 11.58 0.67 7.21
CA ARG A 57 10.18 0.56 6.77
C ARG A 57 10.00 0.17 5.31
N SER A 58 10.98 0.49 4.47
CA SER A 58 10.96 0.14 3.05
C SER A 58 11.33 -1.32 2.85
N ILE A 59 10.68 -1.94 1.87
CA ILE A 59 10.81 -3.37 1.60
C ILE A 59 11.50 -3.53 0.25
N LYS A 60 12.49 -4.40 0.15
CA LYS A 60 13.08 -4.74 -1.15
C LYS A 60 12.06 -5.50 -2.00
N LEU A 61 11.87 -5.08 -3.24
CA LEU A 61 10.90 -5.71 -4.15
C LEU A 61 11.18 -7.21 -4.38
N SER A 62 12.41 -7.67 -4.18
CA SER A 62 12.76 -9.09 -4.26
C SER A 62 11.95 -10.00 -3.31
N TYR A 63 11.48 -9.49 -2.17
CA TYR A 63 10.61 -10.24 -1.27
C TYR A 63 9.24 -10.57 -1.88
N PHE A 64 8.78 -9.79 -2.86
CA PHE A 64 7.50 -10.01 -3.53
C PHE A 64 7.53 -11.13 -4.59
N LYS A 65 8.66 -11.76 -4.85
CA LYS A 65 8.83 -12.78 -5.90
C LYS A 65 7.75 -13.86 -5.86
N ASP A 66 7.49 -14.43 -4.70
CA ASP A 66 6.51 -15.50 -4.54
C ASP A 66 5.07 -15.00 -4.64
N ILE A 67 4.80 -13.77 -4.23
CA ILE A 67 3.50 -13.11 -4.38
C ILE A 67 3.21 -12.86 -5.86
N LEU A 68 4.17 -12.29 -6.59
CA LEU A 68 4.08 -12.02 -8.03
C LEU A 68 3.95 -13.29 -8.89
N SER A 69 4.17 -14.47 -8.31
CA SER A 69 3.99 -15.76 -8.98
C SER A 69 2.57 -16.32 -8.87
N ILE A 70 1.64 -15.60 -8.23
CA ILE A 70 0.25 -16.05 -8.06
C ILE A 70 -0.57 -15.61 -9.28
N ASP A 71 -0.72 -16.49 -10.26
CA ASP A 71 -1.30 -16.18 -11.59
C ASP A 71 -2.79 -15.76 -11.60
N LYS A 72 -3.49 -15.93 -10.48
CA LYS A 72 -4.90 -15.51 -10.40
C LYS A 72 -5.06 -13.99 -10.30
N TYR A 73 -4.01 -13.24 -9.99
CA TYR A 73 -4.00 -11.79 -9.82
C TYR A 73 -3.29 -11.07 -10.95
N THR A 74 -3.74 -9.86 -11.25
CA THR A 74 -2.93 -8.87 -11.97
C THR A 74 -2.28 -7.94 -10.96
N PHE A 75 -0.96 -7.81 -11.03
CA PHE A 75 -0.21 -6.92 -10.15
C PHE A 75 0.16 -5.64 -10.88
N ILE A 76 -0.12 -4.49 -10.25
CA ILE A 76 0.27 -3.16 -10.74
C ILE A 76 1.13 -2.45 -9.71
N SER A 77 2.08 -1.64 -10.15
CA SER A 77 2.91 -0.79 -9.30
C SER A 77 2.32 0.62 -9.21
N VAL A 78 2.04 1.08 -8.00
CA VAL A 78 1.78 2.49 -7.69
C VAL A 78 2.99 3.15 -7.01
N GLN A 79 4.17 2.49 -7.09
CA GLN A 79 5.43 3.05 -6.65
C GLN A 79 5.82 4.22 -7.55
N LYS A 80 6.30 5.32 -6.97
CA LYS A 80 6.78 6.48 -7.72
C LYS A 80 8.15 6.92 -7.21
N ASN A 81 8.99 7.43 -8.11
CA ASN A 81 10.34 7.88 -7.83
C ASN A 81 11.24 6.73 -7.32
N PHE A 82 11.61 6.76 -6.03
CA PHE A 82 12.52 5.78 -5.43
C PHE A 82 11.90 4.38 -5.44
N GLY A 83 12.71 3.39 -5.78
CA GLY A 83 12.31 1.98 -5.75
C GLY A 83 11.74 1.44 -7.07
N THR A 84 11.34 2.29 -8.02
CA THR A 84 10.83 1.85 -9.33
C THR A 84 11.88 1.07 -10.12
N GLU A 85 13.15 1.41 -9.99
CA GLU A 85 14.28 0.72 -10.62
C GLU A 85 14.38 -0.76 -10.20
N GLN A 86 13.82 -1.13 -9.04
CA GLN A 86 13.84 -2.51 -8.56
C GLN A 86 13.02 -3.47 -9.43
N ILE A 87 12.04 -2.98 -10.21
CA ILE A 87 11.26 -3.82 -11.12
C ILE A 87 12.18 -4.46 -12.14
N LYS A 88 12.99 -3.65 -12.81
CA LYS A 88 13.98 -4.11 -13.81
C LYS A 88 15.11 -4.90 -13.17
N GLN A 89 15.63 -4.45 -12.02
CA GLN A 89 16.71 -5.15 -11.30
C GLN A 89 16.35 -6.58 -10.89
N ASN A 90 15.06 -6.86 -10.68
CA ASN A 90 14.58 -8.19 -10.30
C ASN A 90 13.95 -8.97 -11.48
N ASN A 91 13.96 -8.42 -12.70
CA ASN A 91 13.31 -9.00 -13.89
C ASN A 91 11.80 -9.28 -13.66
N PHE A 92 11.09 -8.28 -13.13
CA PHE A 92 9.64 -8.41 -12.82
C PHE A 92 8.75 -7.68 -13.83
N GLU A 93 9.29 -7.19 -14.95
CA GLU A 93 8.55 -6.43 -15.97
C GLU A 93 7.36 -7.21 -16.55
N ASP A 94 7.48 -8.54 -16.66
CA ASP A 94 6.40 -9.41 -17.17
C ASP A 94 5.34 -9.76 -16.08
N LYS A 95 5.60 -9.45 -14.82
CA LYS A 95 4.75 -9.83 -13.67
C LYS A 95 4.14 -8.65 -12.92
N LEU A 96 4.72 -7.48 -13.07
CA LEU A 96 4.32 -6.26 -12.37
C LEU A 96 4.23 -5.11 -13.36
N ILE A 97 3.00 -4.68 -13.64
CA ILE A 97 2.73 -3.57 -14.55
C ILE A 97 3.15 -2.27 -13.86
N ASP A 98 4.15 -1.59 -14.41
CA ASP A 98 4.65 -0.33 -13.87
C ASP A 98 3.84 0.86 -14.37
N LEU A 99 3.17 1.55 -13.45
CA LEU A 99 2.40 2.77 -13.74
C LEU A 99 3.16 4.05 -13.35
N SER A 100 4.42 3.98 -12.93
CA SER A 100 5.19 5.13 -12.41
C SER A 100 5.26 6.32 -13.38
N ASN A 101 5.24 6.04 -14.69
CA ASN A 101 5.27 7.05 -15.75
C ASN A 101 3.89 7.55 -16.18
N GLU A 102 2.81 7.03 -15.60
CA GLU A 102 1.43 7.42 -15.93
C GLU A 102 0.73 8.17 -14.78
N ILE A 103 1.22 8.00 -13.54
CA ILE A 103 0.56 8.50 -12.31
C ILE A 103 1.14 9.83 -11.84
N ASP A 104 0.28 10.72 -11.37
CA ASP A 104 0.62 11.96 -10.67
C ASP A 104 1.73 12.78 -11.36
N LEU A 105 1.62 12.96 -12.69
CA LEU A 105 2.55 13.71 -13.52
C LEU A 105 2.27 15.22 -13.52
N GLY A 106 1.12 15.64 -12.99
CA GLY A 106 0.69 17.04 -12.92
C GLY A 106 1.11 17.74 -11.62
N GLU A 107 0.58 18.93 -11.43
CA GLU A 107 0.84 19.75 -10.23
C GLU A 107 0.20 19.17 -8.97
N ASN A 108 -0.91 18.44 -9.11
CA ASN A 108 -1.67 17.88 -7.99
C ASN A 108 -1.18 16.47 -7.66
N SER A 109 -0.48 16.34 -6.55
CA SER A 109 -0.02 15.05 -6.05
C SER A 109 -1.19 14.15 -5.61
N PHE A 110 -1.06 12.85 -5.85
CA PHE A 110 -1.99 11.79 -5.43
C PHE A 110 -3.36 11.74 -6.13
N GLU A 111 -3.71 12.60 -7.06
CA GLU A 111 -5.01 12.51 -7.75
C GLU A 111 -5.16 11.23 -8.57
N ASP A 112 -4.12 10.88 -9.35
CA ASP A 112 -4.12 9.63 -10.10
C ASP A 112 -4.02 8.43 -9.16
N THR A 113 -3.17 8.49 -8.15
CA THR A 113 -3.04 7.45 -7.12
C THR A 113 -4.36 7.18 -6.40
N ILE A 114 -5.08 8.21 -5.94
CA ILE A 114 -6.40 8.08 -5.31
C ILE A 114 -7.39 7.39 -6.27
N SER A 115 -7.40 7.79 -7.53
CA SER A 115 -8.29 7.23 -8.54
C SER A 115 -7.97 5.76 -8.84
N ILE A 116 -6.69 5.39 -8.89
CA ILE A 116 -6.26 3.99 -9.02
C ILE A 116 -6.73 3.17 -7.82
N LEU A 117 -6.44 3.64 -6.60
CA LEU A 117 -6.81 2.94 -5.36
C LEU A 117 -8.31 2.65 -5.28
N LYS A 118 -9.18 3.53 -5.80
CA LYS A 118 -10.63 3.32 -5.85
C LYS A 118 -11.08 2.26 -6.87
N ASN A 119 -10.22 1.86 -7.79
CA ASN A 119 -10.55 0.95 -8.89
C ASN A 119 -9.77 -0.38 -8.85
N ILE A 120 -9.06 -0.65 -7.77
CA ILE A 120 -8.39 -1.93 -7.49
C ILE A 120 -9.16 -2.76 -6.48
N ASP A 121 -8.81 -4.04 -6.37
CA ASP A 121 -9.44 -4.97 -5.43
C ASP A 121 -8.68 -5.04 -4.09
N LEU A 122 -7.36 -4.82 -4.11
CA LEU A 122 -6.49 -4.90 -2.93
C LEU A 122 -5.24 -4.04 -3.11
N LEU A 123 -4.79 -3.42 -2.02
CA LEU A 123 -3.47 -2.80 -1.93
C LEU A 123 -2.57 -3.62 -1.00
N ILE A 124 -1.30 -3.81 -1.38
CA ILE A 124 -0.23 -4.27 -0.49
C ILE A 124 0.82 -3.17 -0.41
N THR A 125 1.06 -2.64 0.78
CA THR A 125 1.95 -1.48 0.94
C THR A 125 2.78 -1.55 2.22
N SER A 126 3.96 -0.94 2.18
CA SER A 126 4.74 -0.62 3.36
C SER A 126 4.20 0.64 4.06
N ASP A 127 4.81 1.04 5.19
CA ASP A 127 4.45 2.24 5.95
C ASP A 127 4.80 3.53 5.17
N THR A 128 3.87 3.96 4.32
CA THR A 128 4.02 5.14 3.46
C THR A 128 2.73 5.97 3.43
N ALA A 129 2.76 7.14 2.80
CA ALA A 129 1.59 7.97 2.58
C ALA A 129 0.45 7.20 1.86
N ILE A 130 0.79 6.23 1.01
CA ILE A 130 -0.18 5.41 0.27
C ILE A 130 -1.04 4.57 1.23
N ALA A 131 -0.47 4.06 2.32
CA ALA A 131 -1.21 3.33 3.35
C ALA A 131 -2.30 4.22 4.00
N HIS A 132 -1.96 5.47 4.30
CA HIS A 132 -2.92 6.43 4.87
C HIS A 132 -4.00 6.81 3.86
N LEU A 133 -3.65 7.00 2.59
CA LEU A 133 -4.62 7.25 1.52
C LEU A 133 -5.61 6.09 1.40
N ALA A 134 -5.11 4.85 1.31
CA ALA A 134 -5.95 3.67 1.23
C ALA A 134 -6.86 3.52 2.46
N GLY A 135 -6.33 3.80 3.63
CA GLY A 135 -7.11 3.81 4.88
C GLY A 135 -8.28 4.79 4.83
N THR A 136 -8.01 6.03 4.41
CA THR A 136 -9.06 7.08 4.32
C THR A 136 -10.10 6.81 3.25
N LEU A 137 -9.74 6.09 2.19
CA LEU A 137 -10.63 5.72 1.09
C LEU A 137 -11.38 4.41 1.33
N LYS A 138 -11.15 3.73 2.46
CA LYS A 138 -11.68 2.40 2.79
C LYS A 138 -11.29 1.31 1.78
N ILE A 139 -10.07 1.38 1.24
CA ILE A 139 -9.55 0.35 0.34
C ILE A 139 -9.03 -0.83 1.14
N ASN A 140 -9.41 -2.06 0.77
CA ASN A 140 -8.85 -3.26 1.37
C ASN A 140 -7.33 -3.26 1.23
N THR A 141 -6.62 -3.37 2.34
CA THR A 141 -5.17 -3.16 2.33
C THR A 141 -4.47 -4.14 3.28
N TYR A 142 -3.44 -4.81 2.78
CA TYR A 142 -2.40 -5.40 3.63
C TYR A 142 -1.31 -4.38 3.86
N LEU A 143 -1.15 -3.95 5.10
CA LEU A 143 -0.10 -3.05 5.54
C LEU A 143 1.03 -3.87 6.15
N LEU A 144 2.18 -3.85 5.48
CA LEU A 144 3.39 -4.53 5.94
C LEU A 144 4.20 -3.57 6.82
N LEU A 145 4.29 -3.87 8.10
CA LEU A 145 4.98 -3.02 9.07
C LEU A 145 6.31 -3.61 9.50
N SER A 146 7.27 -2.75 9.73
CA SER A 146 8.54 -3.10 10.37
C SER A 146 8.34 -3.58 11.80
N TYR A 147 9.38 -4.17 12.40
CA TYR A 147 9.37 -4.64 13.78
C TYR A 147 9.03 -3.52 14.78
N ASN A 148 9.59 -2.32 14.59
CA ASN A 148 9.29 -1.11 15.35
C ASN A 148 8.59 -0.07 14.47
N PRO A 149 7.27 -0.17 14.25
CA PRO A 149 6.57 0.76 13.41
C PRO A 149 6.25 2.07 14.14
N GLU A 150 5.80 3.03 13.39
CA GLU A 150 5.31 4.31 13.87
C GLU A 150 4.12 4.13 14.84
N TRP A 151 4.06 4.98 15.87
CA TRP A 151 3.00 4.96 16.88
C TRP A 151 1.57 5.08 16.30
N ARG A 152 1.41 5.65 15.14
CA ARG A 152 0.11 5.82 14.46
C ARG A 152 -0.58 4.51 14.15
N TRP A 153 0.13 3.39 14.09
CA TRP A 153 -0.44 2.09 13.77
C TRP A 153 -1.01 1.33 14.99
N TYR A 154 -0.79 1.82 16.21
CA TYR A 154 -1.37 1.31 17.49
C TYR A 154 -1.34 -0.21 17.65
N ILE A 155 -0.22 -0.83 17.42
CA ILE A 155 -0.07 -2.30 17.42
C ILE A 155 -0.42 -2.91 18.79
N GLU A 156 -0.08 -2.25 19.88
CA GLU A 156 -0.39 -2.71 21.26
C GLU A 156 -1.89 -2.88 21.53
N LEU A 157 -2.73 -2.27 20.71
CA LEU A 157 -4.19 -2.27 20.88
C LEU A 157 -4.89 -3.34 20.05
N LYS A 158 -4.20 -4.41 19.67
CA LYS A 158 -4.76 -5.59 18.99
C LYS A 158 -5.81 -5.20 17.93
N ASN A 159 -5.37 -4.86 16.75
CA ASN A 159 -6.20 -4.56 15.57
C ASN A 159 -7.02 -3.26 15.60
N ARG A 160 -6.66 -2.28 16.40
CA ARG A 160 -7.34 -0.97 16.43
C ARG A 160 -6.49 0.12 15.78
N CYS A 161 -6.14 -0.05 14.50
CA CYS A 161 -5.60 1.09 13.76
C CYS A 161 -6.74 2.08 13.42
N PHE A 162 -6.38 3.30 13.03
CA PHE A 162 -7.37 4.32 12.62
C PHE A 162 -8.26 3.86 11.44
N TYR A 163 -7.81 2.88 10.69
CA TYR A 163 -8.42 2.45 9.44
C TYR A 163 -8.87 0.99 9.55
N PRO A 164 -10.18 0.74 9.68
CA PRO A 164 -10.72 -0.60 9.91
C PRO A 164 -10.55 -1.56 8.71
N ASN A 165 -10.25 -1.01 7.54
CA ASN A 165 -10.04 -1.74 6.30
C ASN A 165 -8.58 -2.18 6.06
N LEU A 166 -7.66 -1.81 6.96
CA LEU A 166 -6.27 -2.23 6.90
C LEU A 166 -6.03 -3.48 7.75
N LYS A 167 -5.49 -4.52 7.12
CA LYS A 167 -4.97 -5.70 7.82
C LYS A 167 -3.46 -5.57 7.95
N ILE A 168 -2.99 -5.50 9.19
CA ILE A 168 -1.57 -5.32 9.49
C ILE A 168 -0.87 -6.68 9.54
N ILE A 169 0.27 -6.80 8.83
CA ILE A 169 1.20 -7.91 8.93
C ILE A 169 2.55 -7.33 9.33
N GLN A 170 2.89 -7.44 10.62
CA GLN A 170 4.12 -6.87 11.18
C GLN A 170 5.27 -7.85 11.12
N GLN A 171 6.51 -7.36 10.93
CA GLN A 171 7.73 -8.14 11.10
C GLN A 171 7.82 -8.76 12.50
N GLU A 172 8.32 -9.98 12.57
CA GLU A 172 8.62 -10.67 13.83
C GLU A 172 10.07 -10.46 14.26
N ASP A 173 10.96 -10.23 13.28
CA ASP A 173 12.39 -9.99 13.50
C ASP A 173 12.83 -8.73 12.76
N VAL A 174 13.72 -7.94 13.36
CA VAL A 174 14.28 -6.73 12.76
C VAL A 174 14.99 -7.07 11.43
N TYR A 175 14.72 -6.30 10.40
CA TYR A 175 15.25 -6.46 9.02
C TYR A 175 14.91 -7.78 8.31
N ASN A 176 14.12 -8.65 8.91
CA ASN A 176 13.73 -9.92 8.30
C ASN A 176 12.25 -9.90 7.86
N TRP A 177 12.02 -9.76 6.56
CA TRP A 177 10.68 -9.74 5.98
C TRP A 177 10.14 -11.14 5.61
N ARG A 178 10.94 -12.21 5.72
CA ARG A 178 10.54 -13.54 5.23
C ARG A 178 9.26 -14.04 5.88
N SER A 179 9.18 -14.06 7.21
CA SER A 179 7.97 -14.52 7.93
C SER A 179 6.73 -13.67 7.60
N THR A 180 6.92 -12.36 7.39
CA THR A 180 5.87 -11.43 6.96
C THR A 180 5.31 -11.83 5.60
N PHE A 181 6.17 -12.13 4.63
CA PHE A 181 5.76 -12.56 3.29
C PHE A 181 5.17 -13.97 3.26
N ASP A 182 5.63 -14.89 4.11
CA ASP A 182 5.03 -16.22 4.26
C ASP A 182 3.58 -16.11 4.79
N ARG A 183 3.33 -15.21 5.74
CA ARG A 183 1.97 -14.92 6.23
C ARG A 183 1.12 -14.22 5.16
N LEU A 184 1.65 -13.21 4.47
CA LEU A 184 0.96 -12.54 3.37
C LEU A 184 0.54 -13.53 2.28
N LYS A 185 1.44 -14.45 1.90
CA LYS A 185 1.15 -15.46 0.89
C LYS A 185 -0.02 -16.37 1.28
N LYS A 186 -0.08 -16.79 2.55
CA LYS A 186 -1.21 -17.60 3.07
C LYS A 186 -2.55 -16.87 3.01
N GLU A 187 -2.54 -15.55 3.13
CA GLU A 187 -3.74 -14.72 3.03
C GLU A 187 -4.23 -14.55 1.58
N LEU A 188 -3.35 -14.74 0.61
CA LEU A 188 -3.64 -14.52 -0.81
C LEU A 188 -4.01 -15.81 -1.56
N ILE A 189 -3.66 -16.98 -1.04
CA ILE A 189 -3.96 -18.30 -1.64
C ILE A 189 -5.34 -18.77 -1.18
#